data_d01ee3547da71e06dff687794880464a
#
_entry.id   d01ee3547da71e06dff687794880464a
#
_cell.length_a   1.000
_cell.length_b   1.000
_cell.length_c   1.000
_cell.angle_alpha   90.00
_cell.angle_beta   90.00
_cell.angle_gamma   90.00
#
_symmetry.space_group_name_H-M   'P 1'
#
loop_
_entity.id
_entity.type
_entity.pdbx_description
1 polymer ?
#
loop_
_entity_poly.entity_id
_entity_poly.type
_entity_poly.pdbx_seq_one_letter_code
_entity_poly.pdbx_strand_id
1 'polypeptide(L)'
;MKKILQLALLTFLTISCTGKNGPSEEEKAVHKERERKEALAAIEEANKMINLLVREGKFEEAGKYFAPDAIQMISGQPPIHGRQAWIDSQRGAWELGEWNLDLEVLDFQYLGDQAVERGRGVQSFIANEDSPIPSMELVGDYLVFWKKTPEGWQIQYDYVVVAPPDQPEE
;
A
#
# COMPACT_ATOMS: atom_id res chain seq x y z
N MET A 1 -70.92 57.33 -9.84
CA MET A 1 -70.96 55.89 -9.77
C MET A 1 -69.68 55.36 -10.43
N LYS A 2 -68.62 55.10 -9.66
CA LYS A 2 -67.33 54.65 -10.15
C LYS A 2 -67.15 53.19 -9.70
N LYS A 3 -67.12 52.29 -10.69
CA LYS A 3 -66.79 50.83 -10.47
C LYS A 3 -65.29 50.67 -10.36
N ILE A 4 -64.82 50.22 -9.21
CA ILE A 4 -63.44 49.86 -8.98
C ILE A 4 -63.26 48.39 -9.40
N LEU A 5 -62.43 48.17 -10.40
CA LEU A 5 -62.05 46.85 -10.89
C LEU A 5 -60.84 46.37 -10.09
N GLN A 6 -61.01 45.38 -9.20
CA GLN A 6 -59.91 44.74 -8.49
C GLN A 6 -59.25 43.71 -9.38
N LEU A 7 -58.00 44.00 -9.75
CA LEU A 7 -57.13 43.06 -10.48
C LEU A 7 -56.42 42.15 -9.44
N ALA A 8 -56.82 40.88 -9.38
CA ALA A 8 -56.17 39.89 -8.55
C ALA A 8 -54.88 39.40 -9.26
N LEU A 9 -53.75 39.80 -8.68
CA LEU A 9 -52.42 39.34 -9.13
C LEU A 9 -52.15 37.96 -8.54
N LEU A 10 -52.28 36.90 -9.37
CA LEU A 10 -51.95 35.54 -9.03
C LEU A 10 -50.42 35.36 -9.13
N THR A 11 -49.72 35.44 -8.01
CA THR A 11 -48.29 35.09 -7.93
C THR A 11 -48.12 33.56 -7.95
N PHE A 12 -47.67 33.03 -9.07
CA PHE A 12 -47.21 31.66 -9.19
C PHE A 12 -45.88 31.52 -8.43
N LEU A 13 -45.92 30.93 -7.25
CA LEU A 13 -44.71 30.42 -6.61
C LEU A 13 -44.27 29.15 -7.35
N THR A 14 -43.27 29.28 -8.21
CA THR A 14 -42.54 28.12 -8.72
C THR A 14 -41.68 27.56 -7.62
N ILE A 15 -42.13 26.51 -6.95
CA ILE A 15 -41.31 25.70 -6.06
C ILE A 15 -40.30 25.00 -6.97
N SER A 16 -39.10 25.56 -7.05
CA SER A 16 -37.93 24.90 -7.66
C SER A 16 -37.54 23.76 -6.71
N CYS A 17 -37.99 22.54 -7.03
CA CYS A 17 -37.42 21.33 -6.42
C CYS A 17 -35.95 21.23 -6.85
N THR A 18 -35.03 21.72 -6.00
CA THR A 18 -33.63 21.37 -6.09
C THR A 18 -33.50 19.89 -5.73
N GLY A 19 -33.66 19.04 -6.76
CA GLY A 19 -33.28 17.64 -6.64
C GLY A 19 -31.83 17.61 -6.20
N LYS A 20 -31.53 16.90 -5.10
CA LYS A 20 -30.17 16.56 -4.71
C LYS A 20 -29.60 15.63 -5.79
N ASN A 21 -29.05 16.21 -6.84
CA ASN A 21 -28.25 15.48 -7.78
C ASN A 21 -27.04 14.98 -6.98
N GLY A 22 -26.82 13.68 -6.91
CA GLY A 22 -25.61 13.12 -6.35
C GLY A 22 -24.37 13.70 -7.07
N PRO A 23 -23.16 13.44 -6.55
CA PRO A 23 -21.94 13.99 -7.12
C PRO A 23 -21.82 13.63 -8.60
N SER A 24 -21.39 14.59 -9.41
CA SER A 24 -21.14 14.39 -10.84
C SER A 24 -20.05 13.34 -11.08
N GLU A 25 -19.97 12.77 -12.26
CA GLU A 25 -18.90 11.81 -12.62
C GLU A 25 -17.51 12.45 -12.50
N GLU A 26 -17.39 13.73 -12.78
CA GLU A 26 -16.14 14.49 -12.60
C GLU A 26 -15.76 14.61 -11.12
N GLU A 27 -16.72 14.94 -10.24
CA GLU A 27 -16.48 15.00 -8.79
C GLU A 27 -16.08 13.63 -8.21
N LYS A 28 -16.71 12.55 -8.69
CA LYS A 28 -16.34 11.17 -8.32
C LYS A 28 -14.92 10.81 -8.77
N ALA A 29 -14.54 11.20 -10.01
CA ALA A 29 -13.22 10.95 -10.53
C ALA A 29 -12.14 11.70 -9.75
N VAL A 30 -12.36 12.97 -9.43
CA VAL A 30 -11.47 13.79 -8.60
C VAL A 30 -11.34 13.20 -7.18
N HIS A 31 -12.45 12.76 -6.60
CA HIS A 31 -12.44 12.12 -5.28
C HIS A 31 -11.61 10.83 -5.28
N LYS A 32 -11.85 9.95 -6.27
CA LYS A 32 -11.11 8.69 -6.41
C LYS A 32 -9.60 8.91 -6.61
N GLU A 33 -9.22 9.91 -7.42
CA GLU A 33 -7.80 10.22 -7.63
C GLU A 33 -7.13 10.78 -6.36
N ARG A 34 -7.84 11.55 -5.55
CA ARG A 34 -7.36 11.99 -4.25
C ARG A 34 -7.13 10.81 -3.32
N GLU A 35 -8.11 9.92 -3.19
CA GLU A 35 -7.99 8.71 -2.37
C GLU A 35 -6.83 7.82 -2.81
N ARG A 36 -6.64 7.68 -4.13
CA ARG A 36 -5.50 6.94 -4.69
C ARG A 36 -4.16 7.53 -4.25
N LYS A 37 -4.01 8.85 -4.32
CA LYS A 37 -2.77 9.54 -3.88
C LYS A 37 -2.52 9.41 -2.39
N GLU A 38 -3.58 9.53 -1.58
CA GLU A 38 -3.50 9.35 -0.13
C GLU A 38 -3.11 7.90 0.23
N ALA A 39 -3.66 6.92 -0.46
CA ALA A 39 -3.33 5.52 -0.27
C ALA A 39 -1.87 5.23 -0.66
N LEU A 40 -1.41 5.72 -1.81
CA LEU A 40 -0.02 5.55 -2.26
C LEU A 40 0.95 6.15 -1.24
N ALA A 41 0.74 7.39 -0.81
CA ALA A 41 1.61 8.04 0.16
C ALA A 41 1.66 7.29 1.50
N ALA A 42 0.52 6.74 1.96
CA ALA A 42 0.46 5.96 3.19
C ALA A 42 1.20 4.61 3.06
N ILE A 43 1.14 3.97 1.90
CA ILE A 43 1.83 2.70 1.62
C ILE A 43 3.34 2.93 1.46
N GLU A 44 3.76 3.98 0.76
CA GLU A 44 5.18 4.37 0.68
C GLU A 44 5.79 4.65 2.06
N GLU A 45 5.03 5.30 2.94
CA GLU A 45 5.46 5.51 4.33
C GLU A 45 5.51 4.19 5.12
N ALA A 46 4.54 3.29 4.91
CA ALA A 46 4.55 1.96 5.52
C ALA A 46 5.80 1.16 5.10
N ASN A 47 6.15 1.16 3.81
CA ASN A 47 7.37 0.52 3.30
C ASN A 47 8.63 1.05 3.98
N LYS A 48 8.75 2.37 4.11
CA LYS A 48 9.88 3.01 4.81
C LYS A 48 9.95 2.60 6.28
N MET A 49 8.80 2.61 6.95
CA MET A 49 8.72 2.25 8.37
C MET A 49 9.03 0.77 8.61
N ILE A 50 8.55 -0.15 7.77
CA ILE A 50 8.90 -1.57 7.85
C ILE A 50 10.42 -1.74 7.78
N ASN A 51 11.06 -1.14 6.76
CA ASN A 51 12.51 -1.23 6.58
C ASN A 51 13.27 -0.65 7.78
N LEU A 52 12.89 0.54 8.26
CA LEU A 52 13.50 1.18 9.43
C LEU A 52 13.38 0.30 10.69
N LEU A 53 12.17 -0.19 10.97
CA LEU A 53 11.91 -1.00 12.17
C LEU A 53 12.65 -2.34 12.15
N VAL A 54 12.75 -2.98 10.98
CA VAL A 54 13.56 -4.22 10.83
C VAL A 54 15.03 -3.93 11.09
N ARG A 55 15.58 -2.85 10.55
CA ARG A 55 16.99 -2.43 10.79
C ARG A 55 17.27 -2.10 12.25
N GLU A 56 16.27 -1.62 13.00
CA GLU A 56 16.37 -1.34 14.43
C GLU A 56 16.09 -2.57 15.32
N GLY A 57 15.81 -3.75 14.74
CA GLY A 57 15.46 -4.95 15.48
C GLY A 57 14.07 -4.94 16.12
N LYS A 58 13.20 -4.02 15.69
CA LYS A 58 11.82 -3.83 16.20
C LYS A 58 10.81 -4.65 15.41
N PHE A 59 11.00 -5.96 15.38
CA PHE A 59 10.27 -6.87 14.49
C PHE A 59 8.78 -6.94 14.78
N GLU A 60 8.35 -6.88 16.05
CA GLU A 60 6.94 -6.87 16.44
C GLU A 60 6.24 -5.59 15.98
N GLU A 61 6.93 -4.47 15.95
CA GLU A 61 6.38 -3.21 15.44
C GLU A 61 6.29 -3.25 13.91
N ALA A 62 7.32 -3.73 13.22
CA ALA A 62 7.30 -3.94 11.77
C ALA A 62 6.21 -4.93 11.37
N GLY A 63 6.01 -6.00 12.12
CA GLY A 63 4.97 -7.01 11.88
C GLY A 63 3.55 -6.45 11.88
N LYS A 64 3.27 -5.32 12.52
CA LYS A 64 1.93 -4.71 12.51
C LYS A 64 1.48 -4.26 11.11
N TYR A 65 2.43 -4.05 10.20
CA TYR A 65 2.16 -3.74 8.79
C TYR A 65 1.77 -4.98 7.97
N PHE A 66 1.83 -6.17 8.55
CA PHE A 66 1.38 -7.41 7.92
C PHE A 66 0.06 -7.86 8.54
N ALA A 67 -0.87 -8.33 7.73
CA ALA A 67 -2.10 -8.95 8.22
C ALA A 67 -1.78 -10.18 9.08
N PRO A 68 -2.62 -10.55 10.05
CA PRO A 68 -2.37 -11.73 10.90
C PRO A 68 -2.16 -13.03 10.11
N ASP A 69 -2.81 -13.14 8.96
CA ASP A 69 -2.78 -14.26 8.00
C ASP A 69 -2.03 -13.94 6.71
N ALA A 70 -1.17 -12.92 6.72
CA ALA A 70 -0.37 -12.53 5.54
C ALA A 70 0.47 -13.71 5.02
N ILE A 71 0.69 -13.72 3.70
CA ILE A 71 1.57 -14.72 3.07
C ILE A 71 2.66 -13.99 2.30
N GLN A 72 3.91 -14.30 2.62
CA GLN A 72 5.07 -13.88 1.84
C GLN A 72 5.60 -15.06 1.02
N MET A 73 5.84 -14.82 -0.26
CA MET A 73 6.37 -15.80 -1.21
C MET A 73 7.62 -15.21 -1.87
N ILE A 74 8.76 -15.81 -1.60
CA ILE A 74 10.04 -15.44 -2.23
C ILE A 74 10.44 -16.57 -3.17
N SER A 75 10.82 -16.23 -4.41
CA SER A 75 11.22 -17.24 -5.39
C SER A 75 12.34 -18.14 -4.84
N GLY A 76 12.18 -19.45 -5.01
CA GLY A 76 13.14 -20.45 -4.52
C GLY A 76 13.08 -20.76 -3.03
N GLN A 77 12.14 -20.19 -2.28
CA GLN A 77 11.95 -20.44 -0.84
C GLN A 77 10.54 -20.95 -0.53
N PRO A 78 10.35 -21.72 0.56
CA PRO A 78 9.03 -22.05 1.06
C PRO A 78 8.26 -20.78 1.44
N PRO A 79 6.92 -20.71 1.21
CA PRO A 79 6.09 -19.60 1.64
C PRO A 79 6.12 -19.41 3.17
N ILE A 80 6.12 -18.15 3.59
CA ILE A 80 6.00 -17.76 5.00
C ILE A 80 4.52 -17.44 5.26
N HIS A 81 3.90 -18.15 6.20
CA HIS A 81 2.48 -18.03 6.51
C HIS A 81 2.25 -17.33 7.85
N GLY A 82 1.60 -16.19 7.81
CA GLY A 82 1.19 -15.40 8.96
C GLY A 82 2.26 -14.43 9.47
N ARG A 83 1.76 -13.38 10.12
CA ARG A 83 2.57 -12.30 10.70
C ARG A 83 3.67 -12.82 11.62
N GLN A 84 3.36 -13.79 12.50
CA GLN A 84 4.35 -14.27 13.46
C GLN A 84 5.51 -14.99 12.78
N ALA A 85 5.23 -15.83 11.78
CA ALA A 85 6.28 -16.50 11.02
C ALA A 85 7.16 -15.51 10.25
N TRP A 86 6.55 -14.41 9.73
CA TRP A 86 7.31 -13.32 9.12
C TRP A 86 8.23 -12.64 10.15
N ILE A 87 7.74 -12.30 11.34
CA ILE A 87 8.53 -11.71 12.42
C ILE A 87 9.73 -12.60 12.77
N ASP A 88 9.50 -13.90 12.94
CA ASP A 88 10.54 -14.87 13.29
C ASP A 88 11.58 -15.02 12.18
N SER A 89 11.14 -14.97 10.91
CA SER A 89 12.03 -14.97 9.75
C SER A 89 12.93 -13.73 9.70
N GLN A 90 12.36 -12.53 9.96
CA GLN A 90 13.15 -11.29 9.99
C GLN A 90 14.17 -11.29 11.13
N ARG A 91 13.79 -11.78 12.30
CA ARG A 91 14.70 -11.91 13.44
C ARG A 91 15.87 -12.85 13.12
N GLY A 92 15.59 -14.02 12.52
CA GLY A 92 16.63 -14.96 12.10
C GLY A 92 17.57 -14.37 11.05
N ALA A 93 17.04 -13.62 10.09
CA ALA A 93 17.87 -12.95 9.09
C ALA A 93 18.76 -11.85 9.70
N TRP A 94 18.23 -11.08 10.64
CA TRP A 94 18.95 -10.01 11.33
C TRP A 94 20.15 -10.52 12.18
N GLU A 95 20.05 -11.72 12.75
CA GLU A 95 21.14 -12.37 13.48
C GLU A 95 22.33 -12.70 12.58
N LEU A 96 22.15 -12.83 11.29
CA LEU A 96 23.20 -13.15 10.32
C LEU A 96 24.01 -11.93 9.83
N GLY A 97 23.46 -10.73 9.97
CA GLY A 97 24.13 -9.51 9.51
C GLY A 97 23.17 -8.34 9.30
N GLU A 98 23.67 -7.29 8.68
CA GLU A 98 22.91 -6.07 8.39
C GLU A 98 22.21 -6.19 7.04
N TRP A 99 20.89 -5.98 7.04
CA TRP A 99 20.04 -5.95 5.85
C TRP A 99 19.54 -4.53 5.57
N ASN A 100 19.60 -4.13 4.31
CA ASN A 100 19.00 -2.89 3.83
C ASN A 100 18.20 -3.19 2.56
N LEU A 101 17.04 -2.55 2.44
CA LEU A 101 16.12 -2.73 1.33
C LEU A 101 15.72 -1.37 0.75
N ASP A 102 16.06 -1.16 -0.52
CA ASP A 102 15.61 -0.01 -1.29
C ASP A 102 14.52 -0.45 -2.25
N LEU A 103 13.38 0.25 -2.23
CA LEU A 103 12.22 -0.06 -3.04
C LEU A 103 11.91 1.09 -4.01
N GLU A 104 11.67 0.74 -5.27
CA GLU A 104 11.14 1.62 -6.31
C GLU A 104 9.75 1.15 -6.72
N VAL A 105 8.73 1.97 -6.48
CA VAL A 105 7.35 1.69 -6.92
C VAL A 105 7.23 2.00 -8.41
N LEU A 106 6.93 0.99 -9.22
CA LEU A 106 6.79 1.10 -10.68
C LEU A 106 5.34 1.22 -11.13
N ASP A 107 4.40 0.63 -10.38
CA ASP A 107 2.97 0.69 -10.65
C ASP A 107 2.16 0.59 -9.36
N PHE A 108 1.02 1.30 -9.32
CA PHE A 108 0.13 1.33 -8.17
C PHE A 108 -1.34 1.38 -8.60
N GLN A 109 -2.11 0.38 -8.19
CA GLN A 109 -3.54 0.29 -8.45
C GLN A 109 -4.33 0.44 -7.14
N TYR A 110 -5.18 1.46 -7.08
CA TYR A 110 -6.09 1.71 -5.96
C TYR A 110 -7.46 1.11 -6.23
N LEU A 111 -7.93 0.25 -5.35
CA LEU A 111 -9.17 -0.52 -5.46
C LEU A 111 -10.13 -0.27 -4.27
N GLY A 112 -10.03 0.91 -3.63
CA GLY A 112 -10.85 1.29 -2.48
C GLY A 112 -10.20 0.89 -1.15
N ASP A 113 -10.68 -0.19 -0.53
CA ASP A 113 -10.08 -0.76 0.69
C ASP A 113 -8.92 -1.73 0.41
N GLN A 114 -8.52 -1.84 -0.84
CA GLN A 114 -7.42 -2.66 -1.31
C GLN A 114 -6.52 -1.86 -2.24
N ALA A 115 -5.25 -2.27 -2.34
CA ALA A 115 -4.33 -1.74 -3.33
C ALA A 115 -3.34 -2.82 -3.77
N VAL A 116 -2.87 -2.68 -5.01
CA VAL A 116 -1.79 -3.51 -5.55
C VAL A 116 -0.62 -2.58 -5.87
N GLU A 117 0.54 -2.92 -5.34
CA GLU A 117 1.80 -2.24 -5.58
C GLU A 117 2.74 -3.20 -6.30
N ARG A 118 3.33 -2.76 -7.39
CA ARG A 118 4.37 -3.47 -8.11
C ARG A 118 5.61 -2.59 -8.18
N GLY A 119 6.76 -3.18 -7.91
CA GLY A 119 8.00 -2.43 -7.94
C GLY A 119 9.22 -3.30 -8.15
N ARG A 120 10.37 -2.67 -8.05
CA ARG A 120 11.70 -3.29 -8.02
C ARG A 120 12.34 -3.03 -6.67
N GLY A 121 13.04 -4.02 -6.13
CA GLY A 121 13.78 -3.92 -4.88
C GLY A 121 15.26 -4.24 -5.09
N VAL A 122 16.11 -3.49 -4.40
CA VAL A 122 17.53 -3.81 -4.22
C VAL A 122 17.73 -4.10 -2.74
N GLN A 123 18.10 -5.34 -2.41
CA GLN A 123 18.36 -5.77 -1.06
C GLN A 123 19.86 -6.03 -0.90
N SER A 124 20.52 -5.26 -0.04
CA SER A 124 21.92 -5.48 0.32
C SER A 124 22.00 -6.19 1.67
N PHE A 125 22.93 -7.13 1.77
CA PHE A 125 23.27 -7.86 2.98
C PHE A 125 24.76 -7.74 3.27
N ILE A 126 25.09 -7.30 4.48
CA ILE A 126 26.46 -7.27 4.99
C ILE A 126 26.55 -8.33 6.09
N ALA A 127 27.24 -9.44 5.79
CA ALA A 127 27.40 -10.56 6.69
C ALA A 127 28.20 -10.17 7.94
N ASN A 128 27.78 -10.65 9.11
CA ASN A 128 28.62 -10.62 10.31
C ASN A 128 29.68 -11.75 10.27
N GLU A 129 30.57 -11.78 11.26
CA GLU A 129 31.69 -12.76 11.31
C GLU A 129 31.22 -14.22 11.40
N ASP A 130 30.06 -14.46 12.00
CA ASP A 130 29.48 -15.81 12.19
C ASP A 130 28.48 -16.21 11.11
N SER A 131 28.26 -15.38 10.10
CA SER A 131 27.29 -15.63 9.05
C SER A 131 27.69 -16.81 8.19
N PRO A 132 26.81 -17.81 7.97
CA PRO A 132 27.04 -18.91 7.04
C PRO A 132 26.91 -18.49 5.55
N ILE A 133 26.41 -17.28 5.30
CA ILE A 133 26.23 -16.74 3.95
C ILE A 133 27.10 -15.49 3.77
N PRO A 134 27.71 -15.29 2.59
CA PRO A 134 28.51 -14.11 2.31
C PRO A 134 27.66 -12.84 2.17
N SER A 135 28.31 -11.70 2.29
CA SER A 135 27.69 -10.42 1.89
C SER A 135 27.29 -10.47 0.43
N MET A 136 26.10 -9.95 0.11
CA MET A 136 25.55 -10.00 -1.23
C MET A 136 24.61 -8.84 -1.50
N GLU A 137 24.32 -8.62 -2.78
CA GLU A 137 23.24 -7.76 -3.24
C GLU A 137 22.28 -8.61 -4.08
N LEU A 138 20.98 -8.45 -3.83
CA LEU A 138 19.91 -9.12 -4.53
C LEU A 138 19.03 -8.05 -5.18
N VAL A 139 18.77 -8.23 -6.48
CA VAL A 139 17.83 -7.39 -7.22
C VAL A 139 16.63 -8.23 -7.59
N GLY A 140 15.45 -7.68 -7.47
CA GLY A 140 14.24 -8.42 -7.81
C GLY A 140 13.04 -7.52 -8.03
N ASP A 141 12.01 -8.09 -8.65
CA ASP A 141 10.71 -7.47 -8.77
C ASP A 141 9.79 -7.97 -7.65
N TYR A 142 8.88 -7.11 -7.21
CA TYR A 142 7.89 -7.48 -6.20
C TYR A 142 6.48 -7.07 -6.61
N LEU A 143 5.51 -7.77 -6.03
CA LEU A 143 4.09 -7.44 -6.09
C LEU A 143 3.48 -7.63 -4.72
N VAL A 144 2.97 -6.54 -4.15
CA VAL A 144 2.34 -6.54 -2.83
C VAL A 144 0.87 -6.23 -2.96
N PHE A 145 0.06 -7.03 -2.30
CA PHE A 145 -1.35 -6.80 -2.14
C PHE A 145 -1.62 -6.24 -0.74
N TRP A 146 -2.13 -5.02 -0.71
CA TRP A 146 -2.44 -4.27 0.51
C TRP A 146 -3.93 -4.29 0.81
N LYS A 147 -4.28 -4.32 2.08
CA LYS A 147 -5.65 -4.17 2.57
C LYS A 147 -5.72 -3.07 3.62
N LYS A 148 -6.70 -2.18 3.47
CA LYS A 148 -6.97 -1.12 4.45
C LYS A 148 -7.73 -1.69 5.65
N THR A 149 -7.23 -1.42 6.85
CA THR A 149 -7.83 -1.83 8.12
C THR A 149 -8.03 -0.60 9.02
N PRO A 150 -8.71 -0.70 10.17
CA PRO A 150 -8.76 0.39 11.14
C PRO A 150 -7.38 0.84 11.65
N GLU A 151 -6.39 -0.05 11.64
CA GLU A 151 -5.00 0.20 12.06
C GLU A 151 -4.13 0.79 10.95
N GLY A 152 -4.65 0.89 9.72
CA GLY A 152 -3.93 1.37 8.54
C GLY A 152 -3.83 0.34 7.42
N TRP A 153 -2.93 0.57 6.47
CA TRP A 153 -2.67 -0.37 5.39
C TRP A 153 -1.80 -1.53 5.88
N GLN A 154 -2.23 -2.76 5.58
CA GLN A 154 -1.52 -3.99 5.93
C GLN A 154 -1.29 -4.86 4.69
N ILE A 155 -0.10 -5.45 4.62
CA ILE A 155 0.28 -6.43 3.59
C ILE A 155 -0.52 -7.71 3.83
N GLN A 156 -1.29 -8.13 2.80
CA GLN A 156 -2.00 -9.40 2.79
C GLN A 156 -1.18 -10.47 2.05
N TYR A 157 -0.62 -10.08 0.90
CA TYR A 157 0.27 -10.94 0.11
C TYR A 157 1.48 -10.13 -0.33
N ASP A 158 2.64 -10.74 -0.20
CA ASP A 158 3.92 -10.19 -0.67
C ASP A 158 4.60 -11.24 -1.55
N TYR A 159 4.78 -10.90 -2.81
CA TYR A 159 5.38 -11.80 -3.80
C TYR A 159 6.68 -11.18 -4.33
N VAL A 160 7.80 -11.87 -4.10
CA VAL A 160 9.13 -11.40 -4.49
C VAL A 160 9.77 -12.39 -5.45
N VAL A 161 10.21 -11.90 -6.60
CA VAL A 161 10.96 -12.65 -7.60
C VAL A 161 12.37 -12.10 -7.65
N VAL A 162 13.31 -12.82 -7.06
CA VAL A 162 14.73 -12.45 -7.11
C VAL A 162 15.31 -12.83 -8.46
N ALA A 163 16.01 -11.89 -9.10
CA ALA A 163 16.73 -12.18 -10.35
C ALA A 163 17.87 -13.17 -10.09
N PRO A 164 18.12 -14.12 -10.99
CA PRO A 164 19.32 -14.94 -10.91
C PRO A 164 20.59 -14.07 -10.95
N PRO A 165 21.63 -14.41 -10.18
CA PRO A 165 22.80 -13.54 -9.98
C PRO A 165 23.63 -13.23 -11.24
N ASP A 166 23.34 -13.79 -12.41
CA ASP A 166 24.16 -13.69 -13.63
C ASP A 166 23.38 -13.41 -14.93
N GLN A 167 22.19 -12.81 -14.88
CA GLN A 167 21.54 -12.37 -16.12
C GLN A 167 21.89 -10.91 -16.40
N PRO A 168 22.65 -10.59 -17.49
CA PRO A 168 22.85 -9.21 -17.90
C PRO A 168 21.49 -8.60 -18.27
N GLU A 169 21.28 -7.35 -17.89
CA GLU A 169 20.11 -6.58 -18.30
C GLU A 169 20.05 -6.52 -19.83
N GLU A 170 18.93 -6.96 -20.42
CA GLU A 170 18.62 -6.79 -21.86
C GLU A 170 18.15 -5.36 -22.16
#